data_c43e07c83a7e5c14fca527b566dda18c
#
_entry.id   c43e07c83a7e5c14fca527b566dda18c
#
_cell.length_a   1.000
_cell.length_b   1.000
_cell.length_c   1.000
_cell.angle_alpha   90.00
_cell.angle_beta   90.00
_cell.angle_gamma   90.00
#
_symmetry.space_group_name_H-M   'P 1'
#
loop_
_entity.id
_entity.type
_entity.pdbx_description
1 polymer ?
#
loop_
_entity_poly.entity_id
_entity_poly.type
_entity_poly.pdbx_seq_one_letter_code
_entity_poly.pdbx_strand_id
1 'polypeptide(L)'
;ELTKETPSFVSPTENSVLRIEETASPGNEEKLDYFAAYDKGFGIFPYDKKKNPFELKINGWIQFRHHAFAREVDSWTDNAGITRPVRNRNAFDIERARLSFKGTALDPRLTYFYQLDGDTDGRHTVDFFDYWWAWKVSDRFRLQFGKRKVSASRQWLLGARRTRFIDRPMSNDFFRPDRTIGIWGQGKTGENGHYELMLGNGYRTSNLPNR
;
A
#
# COMPACT_ATOMS: atom_id res chain seq x y z
N GLU A 1 -28.53 -34.82 22.53
CA GLU A 1 -27.24 -35.00 21.82
C GLU A 1 -27.21 -34.07 20.59
N LEU A 2 -26.54 -32.94 20.74
CA LEU A 2 -26.29 -32.00 19.64
C LEU A 2 -24.84 -32.25 19.20
N THR A 3 -24.68 -32.89 18.06
CA THR A 3 -23.39 -33.03 17.38
C THR A 3 -22.94 -31.69 16.86
N LYS A 4 -21.86 -31.16 17.45
CA LYS A 4 -21.14 -29.99 16.94
C LYS A 4 -20.31 -30.40 15.70
N GLU A 5 -20.76 -30.05 14.54
CA GLU A 5 -19.89 -30.03 13.36
C GLU A 5 -19.02 -28.77 13.39
N THR A 6 -17.73 -28.97 13.56
CA THR A 6 -16.71 -27.92 13.37
C THR A 6 -16.49 -27.70 11.87
N PRO A 7 -16.59 -26.47 11.35
CA PRO A 7 -16.27 -26.25 9.96
C PRO A 7 -14.77 -26.46 9.72
N SER A 8 -14.44 -27.42 8.87
CA SER A 8 -13.08 -27.66 8.41
C SER A 8 -12.64 -26.51 7.47
N PHE A 9 -11.60 -25.78 7.90
CA PHE A 9 -10.96 -24.77 7.09
C PHE A 9 -10.13 -25.47 6.01
N VAL A 10 -10.63 -25.51 4.78
CA VAL A 10 -9.87 -25.99 3.62
C VAL A 10 -8.92 -24.89 3.19
N SER A 11 -7.61 -25.12 3.30
CA SER A 11 -6.57 -24.26 2.74
C SER A 11 -6.74 -24.16 1.23
N PRO A 12 -6.72 -22.95 0.63
CA PRO A 12 -6.74 -22.83 -0.84
C PRO A 12 -5.41 -23.33 -1.40
N THR A 13 -5.45 -24.42 -2.10
CA THR A 13 -4.37 -24.87 -2.99
C THR A 13 -4.14 -23.83 -4.10
N GLU A 14 -2.85 -23.66 -4.47
CA GLU A 14 -2.36 -22.74 -5.49
C GLU A 14 -3.19 -22.82 -6.78
N ASN A 15 -3.53 -21.64 -7.33
CA ASN A 15 -4.14 -21.41 -8.65
C ASN A 15 -5.64 -21.69 -8.85
N SER A 16 -6.51 -21.33 -7.92
CA SER A 16 -7.93 -21.20 -8.28
C SER A 16 -8.23 -19.78 -8.78
N VAL A 17 -8.17 -19.59 -10.09
CA VAL A 17 -8.84 -18.46 -10.77
C VAL A 17 -10.33 -18.75 -10.68
N LEU A 18 -11.01 -18.12 -9.72
CA LEU A 18 -12.48 -18.15 -9.67
C LEU A 18 -12.99 -17.34 -10.88
N ARG A 19 -13.34 -18.05 -11.93
CA ARG A 19 -14.06 -17.48 -13.06
C ARG A 19 -15.52 -17.40 -12.63
N ILE A 20 -16.04 -16.19 -12.50
CA ILE A 20 -17.49 -15.98 -12.37
C ILE A 20 -18.06 -16.18 -13.78
N GLU A 21 -18.62 -17.36 -14.05
CA GLU A 21 -19.42 -17.58 -15.23
C GLU A 21 -20.80 -16.95 -14.98
N GLU A 22 -21.06 -15.86 -15.68
CA GLU A 22 -22.36 -15.23 -15.72
C GLU A 22 -23.28 -16.12 -16.55
N THR A 23 -24.37 -16.65 -15.96
CA THR A 23 -25.43 -17.34 -16.68
C THR A 23 -26.19 -16.31 -17.51
N ALA A 24 -25.76 -16.13 -18.75
CA ALA A 24 -26.39 -15.21 -19.70
C ALA A 24 -27.76 -15.71 -20.12
N SER A 25 -28.77 -14.85 -20.03
CA SER A 25 -30.04 -15.01 -20.74
C SER A 25 -29.80 -14.94 -22.26
N PRO A 26 -30.49 -15.74 -23.10
CA PRO A 26 -30.28 -15.75 -24.54
C PRO A 26 -30.91 -14.51 -25.19
N GLY A 27 -30.11 -13.48 -25.39
CA GLY A 27 -30.50 -12.25 -26.07
C GLY A 27 -29.33 -11.31 -26.23
N ASN A 28 -28.70 -11.29 -27.41
CA ASN A 28 -27.65 -10.39 -27.84
C ASN A 28 -26.46 -10.33 -26.86
N GLU A 29 -25.57 -11.32 -26.91
CA GLU A 29 -24.30 -11.34 -26.15
C GLU A 29 -23.38 -10.24 -26.71
N GLU A 30 -23.46 -9.03 -26.18
CA GLU A 30 -22.33 -8.10 -26.27
C GLU A 30 -21.14 -8.73 -25.58
N LYS A 31 -20.16 -9.14 -26.37
CA LYS A 31 -18.93 -9.76 -25.87
C LYS A 31 -18.21 -8.76 -25.00
N LEU A 32 -18.28 -8.95 -23.68
CA LEU A 32 -17.57 -8.10 -22.74
C LEU A 32 -16.08 -8.08 -23.07
N ASP A 33 -15.49 -6.91 -23.18
CA ASP A 33 -14.05 -6.72 -23.42
C ASP A 33 -13.18 -6.99 -22.16
N TYR A 34 -13.81 -7.18 -20.99
CA TYR A 34 -13.18 -7.33 -19.69
C TYR A 34 -13.75 -8.51 -18.91
N PHE A 35 -12.92 -9.07 -18.01
CA PHE A 35 -13.34 -10.09 -17.05
C PHE A 35 -12.85 -9.73 -15.64
N ALA A 36 -13.59 -10.18 -14.64
CA ALA A 36 -13.21 -10.07 -13.24
C ALA A 36 -12.48 -11.35 -12.80
N ALA A 37 -11.39 -11.19 -12.02
CA ALA A 37 -10.65 -12.33 -11.47
C ALA A 37 -9.96 -11.96 -10.17
N TYR A 38 -9.60 -12.99 -9.37
CA TYR A 38 -8.75 -12.82 -8.21
C TYR A 38 -7.30 -13.14 -8.57
N ASP A 39 -6.44 -12.11 -8.48
CA ASP A 39 -4.97 -12.27 -8.58
C ASP A 39 -4.32 -11.47 -7.46
N LYS A 40 -4.23 -12.08 -6.27
CA LYS A 40 -3.73 -11.42 -5.04
C LYS A 40 -4.46 -10.10 -4.74
N GLY A 41 -5.75 -10.06 -5.01
CA GLY A 41 -6.68 -8.94 -4.91
C GLY A 41 -7.78 -9.09 -5.96
N PHE A 42 -8.89 -8.38 -5.79
CA PHE A 42 -9.93 -8.32 -6.82
C PHE A 42 -9.43 -7.50 -8.01
N GLY A 43 -9.62 -8.02 -9.23
CA GLY A 43 -9.16 -7.34 -10.43
C GLY A 43 -10.16 -7.38 -11.57
N ILE A 44 -10.10 -6.35 -12.40
CA ILE A 44 -10.77 -6.24 -13.69
C ILE A 44 -9.65 -6.19 -14.74
N PHE A 45 -9.68 -7.14 -15.68
CA PHE A 45 -8.65 -7.34 -16.66
C PHE A 45 -9.23 -7.38 -18.06
N PRO A 46 -8.58 -6.76 -19.05
CA PRO A 46 -9.00 -6.89 -20.44
C PRO A 46 -8.65 -8.28 -21.00
N TYR A 47 -9.51 -8.81 -21.87
CA TYR A 47 -9.17 -10.00 -22.64
C TYR A 47 -8.01 -9.75 -23.63
N ASP A 48 -7.96 -8.55 -24.20
CA ASP A 48 -6.87 -8.10 -25.08
C ASP A 48 -6.28 -6.78 -24.56
N LYS A 49 -5.08 -6.86 -23.97
CA LYS A 49 -4.35 -5.69 -23.43
C LYS A 49 -3.88 -4.71 -24.51
N LYS A 50 -3.78 -5.13 -25.77
CA LYS A 50 -3.39 -4.22 -26.86
C LYS A 50 -4.57 -3.36 -27.30
N LYS A 51 -5.76 -3.94 -27.35
CA LYS A 51 -7.00 -3.23 -27.69
C LYS A 51 -7.47 -2.36 -26.52
N ASN A 52 -7.46 -2.93 -25.31
CA ASN A 52 -7.97 -2.30 -24.09
C ASN A 52 -6.86 -2.30 -23.02
N PRO A 53 -6.02 -1.26 -22.94
CA PRO A 53 -4.88 -1.23 -22.03
C PRO A 53 -5.25 -0.96 -20.55
N PHE A 54 -6.55 -0.73 -20.24
CA PHE A 54 -6.98 -0.48 -18.88
C PHE A 54 -7.03 -1.78 -18.07
N GLU A 55 -6.41 -1.76 -16.91
CA GLU A 55 -6.41 -2.85 -15.91
C GLU A 55 -6.57 -2.23 -14.52
N LEU A 56 -7.40 -2.82 -13.68
CA LEU A 56 -7.62 -2.39 -12.31
C LEU A 56 -7.47 -3.57 -11.36
N LYS A 57 -6.63 -3.44 -10.34
CA LYS A 57 -6.58 -4.32 -9.17
C LYS A 57 -6.86 -3.54 -7.92
N ILE A 58 -7.77 -4.05 -7.10
CA ILE A 58 -8.13 -3.51 -5.80
C ILE A 58 -7.59 -4.45 -4.73
N ASN A 59 -6.91 -3.89 -3.72
CA ASN A 59 -6.40 -4.63 -2.59
C ASN A 59 -6.54 -3.80 -1.32
N GLY A 60 -6.91 -4.45 -0.22
CA GLY A 60 -7.08 -3.78 1.06
C GLY A 60 -6.60 -4.65 2.22
N TRP A 61 -6.26 -4.00 3.33
CA TRP A 61 -5.93 -4.66 4.58
C TRP A 61 -6.04 -3.69 5.75
N ILE A 62 -6.28 -4.26 6.93
CA ILE A 62 -6.41 -3.52 8.19
C ILE A 62 -5.40 -4.11 9.17
N GLN A 63 -4.76 -3.24 9.95
CA GLN A 63 -3.95 -3.60 11.11
C GLN A 63 -4.64 -3.09 12.37
N PHE A 64 -5.26 -4.03 13.07
CA PHE A 64 -5.87 -3.82 14.36
C PHE A 64 -4.85 -4.03 15.47
N ARG A 65 -4.82 -3.16 16.46
CA ARG A 65 -3.85 -3.16 17.54
C ARG A 65 -4.54 -2.95 18.89
N HIS A 66 -4.05 -3.64 19.91
CA HIS A 66 -4.39 -3.39 21.30
C HIS A 66 -3.16 -2.89 22.05
N HIS A 67 -3.29 -1.76 22.70
CA HIS A 67 -2.29 -1.22 23.60
C HIS A 67 -2.72 -1.42 25.04
N ALA A 68 -1.87 -2.07 25.82
CA ALA A 68 -2.05 -2.20 27.25
C ALA A 68 -0.73 -1.89 27.93
N PHE A 69 -0.66 -0.77 28.63
CA PHE A 69 0.45 -0.51 29.52
C PHE A 69 -0.01 0.23 30.79
N ALA A 70 0.64 -0.11 31.90
CA ALA A 70 0.50 0.56 33.17
C ALA A 70 1.73 1.44 33.40
N ARG A 71 1.52 2.63 33.89
CA ARG A 71 2.62 3.56 34.23
C ARG A 71 3.37 3.06 35.47
N GLU A 72 4.65 3.24 35.49
CA GLU A 72 5.50 3.05 36.68
C GLU A 72 5.79 4.39 37.37
N VAL A 73 5.70 5.50 36.60
CA VAL A 73 5.93 6.88 37.08
C VAL A 73 4.74 7.76 36.72
N ASP A 74 4.46 8.77 37.54
CA ASP A 74 3.35 9.68 37.32
C ASP A 74 3.61 10.72 36.24
N SER A 75 4.87 11.09 36.07
CA SER A 75 5.30 12.09 35.09
C SER A 75 6.73 11.90 34.67
N TRP A 76 7.12 12.50 33.56
CA TRP A 76 8.51 12.61 33.10
C TRP A 76 8.77 14.01 32.58
N THR A 77 10.02 14.47 32.70
CA THR A 77 10.45 15.79 32.21
C THR A 77 11.28 15.60 30.94
N ASP A 78 10.89 16.27 29.86
CA ASP A 78 11.62 16.22 28.59
C ASP A 78 12.91 17.08 28.63
N ASN A 79 13.74 16.98 27.58
CA ASN A 79 15.01 17.73 27.49
C ASN A 79 14.82 19.27 27.45
N ALA A 80 13.62 19.78 27.20
CA ALA A 80 13.27 21.19 27.26
C ALA A 80 12.81 21.64 28.66
N GLY A 81 12.84 20.74 29.67
CA GLY A 81 12.39 21.01 31.01
C GLY A 81 10.87 20.97 31.21
N ILE A 82 10.11 20.51 30.21
CA ILE A 82 8.66 20.44 30.30
C ILE A 82 8.23 19.11 30.92
N THR A 83 7.50 19.20 32.05
CA THR A 83 6.96 18.00 32.72
C THR A 83 5.64 17.58 32.09
N ARG A 84 5.56 16.32 31.72
CA ARG A 84 4.39 15.71 31.09
C ARG A 84 3.84 14.58 31.95
N PRO A 85 2.52 14.48 32.15
CA PRO A 85 1.92 13.38 32.88
C PRO A 85 2.00 12.08 32.05
N VAL A 86 2.32 10.98 32.69
CA VAL A 86 2.23 9.64 32.14
C VAL A 86 0.88 9.04 32.51
N ARG A 87 0.15 8.51 31.53
CA ARG A 87 -1.17 7.92 31.73
C ARG A 87 -1.16 6.44 31.37
N ASN A 88 -1.91 5.64 32.11
CA ASN A 88 -2.20 4.28 31.71
C ASN A 88 -2.92 4.28 30.37
N ARG A 89 -2.62 3.30 29.54
CA ARG A 89 -3.31 3.08 28.28
C ARG A 89 -3.82 1.64 28.20
N ASN A 90 -5.10 1.49 27.94
CA ASN A 90 -5.74 0.23 27.61
C ASN A 90 -6.77 0.55 26.53
N ALA A 91 -6.42 0.37 25.28
CA ALA A 91 -7.24 0.79 24.15
C ALA A 91 -6.99 -0.06 22.91
N PHE A 92 -8.02 -0.21 22.12
CA PHE A 92 -7.92 -0.71 20.75
C PHE A 92 -7.77 0.45 19.78
N ASP A 93 -6.99 0.25 18.74
CA ASP A 93 -6.87 1.19 17.62
C ASP A 93 -6.67 0.47 16.28
N ILE A 94 -6.84 1.23 15.21
CA ILE A 94 -6.52 0.80 13.85
C ILE A 94 -5.29 1.61 13.42
N GLU A 95 -4.15 0.97 13.49
CA GLU A 95 -2.87 1.58 13.11
C GLU A 95 -2.79 1.87 11.60
N ARG A 96 -3.43 1.02 10.80
CA ARG A 96 -3.46 1.14 9.33
C ARG A 96 -4.72 0.52 8.76
N ALA A 97 -5.45 1.30 7.99
CA ALA A 97 -6.54 0.80 7.16
C ALA A 97 -6.26 1.21 5.71
N ARG A 98 -5.70 0.28 4.92
CA ARG A 98 -5.21 0.61 3.60
C ARG A 98 -6.05 0.01 2.50
N LEU A 99 -6.41 0.86 1.54
CA LEU A 99 -7.03 0.49 0.29
C LEU A 99 -6.12 0.94 -0.86
N SER A 100 -5.85 0.06 -1.79
CA SER A 100 -4.98 0.37 -2.92
C SER A 100 -5.59 -0.05 -4.25
N PHE A 101 -5.35 0.79 -5.24
CA PHE A 101 -5.73 0.62 -6.64
C PHE A 101 -4.46 0.63 -7.48
N LYS A 102 -4.30 -0.34 -8.35
CA LYS A 102 -3.16 -0.39 -9.26
C LYS A 102 -3.56 -1.03 -10.57
N GLY A 103 -2.85 -0.69 -11.64
CA GLY A 103 -3.09 -1.27 -12.94
C GLY A 103 -2.33 -0.56 -14.05
N THR A 104 -2.86 -0.70 -15.24
CA THR A 104 -2.42 0.02 -16.44
C THR A 104 -3.55 0.90 -16.97
N ALA A 105 -3.22 1.97 -17.69
CA ALA A 105 -4.22 2.84 -18.32
C ALA A 105 -3.62 3.52 -19.56
N LEU A 106 -4.43 3.72 -20.60
CA LEU A 106 -4.09 4.37 -21.87
C LEU A 106 -3.08 3.62 -22.73
N ASP A 107 -2.04 3.05 -22.15
CA ASP A 107 -0.99 2.25 -22.80
C ASP A 107 -0.54 1.16 -21.83
N PRO A 108 -0.26 -0.09 -22.27
CA PRO A 108 0.22 -1.16 -21.39
C PRO A 108 1.53 -0.84 -20.66
N ARG A 109 2.31 0.14 -21.15
CA ARG A 109 3.54 0.62 -20.53
C ARG A 109 3.29 1.66 -19.43
N LEU A 110 2.08 2.27 -19.38
CA LEU A 110 1.71 3.26 -18.38
C LEU A 110 1.00 2.57 -17.21
N THR A 111 1.66 2.47 -16.09
CA THR A 111 1.14 1.87 -14.87
C THR A 111 0.80 2.95 -13.86
N TYR A 112 -0.22 2.70 -13.03
CA TYR A 112 -0.59 3.59 -11.94
C TYR A 112 -0.71 2.86 -10.60
N PHE A 113 -0.59 3.61 -9.54
CA PHE A 113 -0.82 3.14 -8.18
C PHE A 113 -1.38 4.28 -7.33
N TYR A 114 -2.46 3.98 -6.62
CA TYR A 114 -3.07 4.85 -5.61
C TYR A 114 -3.24 4.04 -4.33
N GLN A 115 -2.89 4.63 -3.20
CA GLN A 115 -3.12 4.04 -1.90
C GLN A 115 -3.73 5.08 -0.97
N LEU A 116 -4.85 4.71 -0.38
CA LEU A 116 -5.49 5.41 0.71
C LEU A 116 -5.03 4.79 2.03
N ASP A 117 -4.87 5.58 3.05
CA ASP A 117 -4.63 5.15 4.43
C ASP A 117 -5.62 5.88 5.35
N GLY A 118 -6.34 5.11 6.16
CA GLY A 118 -7.22 5.61 7.20
C GLY A 118 -6.79 4.96 8.51
N ASP A 119 -6.31 5.73 9.45
CA ASP A 119 -5.93 5.28 10.78
C ASP A 119 -6.77 5.97 11.86
N THR A 120 -6.67 5.48 13.09
CA THR A 120 -7.32 6.10 14.25
C THR A 120 -6.35 6.93 15.09
N ASP A 121 -5.09 7.03 14.68
CA ASP A 121 -4.01 7.71 15.42
C ASP A 121 -3.96 9.22 15.19
N GLY A 122 -4.96 9.83 14.67
CA GLY A 122 -4.89 11.25 14.39
C GLY A 122 -6.25 11.90 14.20
N ARG A 123 -6.43 12.55 13.07
CA ARG A 123 -7.64 13.33 12.77
C ARG A 123 -8.80 12.50 12.25
N HIS A 124 -8.68 11.17 12.24
CA HIS A 124 -9.67 10.23 11.67
C HIS A 124 -10.01 10.56 10.21
N THR A 125 -9.00 10.97 9.44
CA THR A 125 -9.14 11.31 8.02
C THR A 125 -8.58 10.21 7.15
N VAL A 126 -9.17 10.04 5.98
CA VAL A 126 -8.61 9.18 4.95
C VAL A 126 -7.75 10.03 4.03
N ASP A 127 -6.46 9.72 3.99
CA ASP A 127 -5.49 10.45 3.18
C ASP A 127 -4.99 9.64 1.98
N PHE A 128 -4.66 10.34 0.89
CA PHE A 128 -3.87 9.77 -0.18
C PHE A 128 -2.43 9.58 0.27
N PHE A 129 -2.06 8.33 0.51
CA PHE A 129 -0.79 7.97 1.10
C PHE A 129 0.34 7.85 0.08
N ASP A 130 0.13 7.04 -0.96
CA ASP A 130 0.98 6.95 -2.13
C ASP A 130 0.10 7.09 -3.38
N TYR A 131 0.51 7.91 -4.34
CA TYR A 131 -0.14 8.03 -5.63
C TYR A 131 0.88 8.42 -6.69
N TRP A 132 1.04 7.57 -7.68
CA TRP A 132 2.03 7.77 -8.72
C TRP A 132 1.65 7.07 -10.02
N TRP A 133 2.22 7.59 -11.10
CA TRP A 133 2.20 7.00 -12.42
C TRP A 133 3.61 6.65 -12.83
N ALA A 134 3.76 5.59 -13.65
CA ALA A 134 5.06 5.19 -14.13
C ALA A 134 4.99 4.71 -15.57
N TRP A 135 5.87 5.27 -16.39
CA TRP A 135 6.03 4.94 -17.78
C TRP A 135 7.23 4.01 -17.96
N LYS A 136 7.01 2.83 -18.52
CA LYS A 136 8.07 1.91 -18.91
C LYS A 136 8.65 2.37 -20.25
N VAL A 137 9.77 3.09 -20.21
CA VAL A 137 10.46 3.58 -21.41
C VAL A 137 11.15 2.45 -22.16
N SER A 138 11.79 1.53 -21.39
CA SER A 138 12.43 0.32 -21.91
C SER A 138 12.41 -0.78 -20.85
N ASP A 139 12.93 -1.97 -21.15
CA ASP A 139 13.06 -3.05 -20.16
C ASP A 139 14.06 -2.74 -19.05
N ARG A 140 14.96 -1.78 -19.30
CA ARG A 140 15.99 -1.35 -18.34
C ARG A 140 15.75 0.02 -17.71
N PHE A 141 14.70 0.75 -18.14
CA PHE A 141 14.43 2.09 -17.63
C PHE A 141 12.94 2.38 -17.52
N ARG A 142 12.55 2.89 -16.36
CA ARG A 142 11.19 3.34 -16.02
C ARG A 142 11.24 4.73 -15.42
N LEU A 143 10.40 5.62 -15.93
CA LEU A 143 10.17 6.94 -15.38
C LEU A 143 8.89 6.92 -14.53
N GLN A 144 8.95 7.43 -13.30
CA GLN A 144 7.82 7.47 -12.39
C GLN A 144 7.66 8.88 -11.83
N PHE A 145 6.43 9.34 -11.68
CA PHE A 145 6.12 10.64 -11.10
C PHE A 145 4.91 10.54 -10.15
N GLY A 146 4.86 11.42 -9.17
CA GLY A 146 3.82 11.46 -8.15
C GLY A 146 4.36 11.48 -6.73
N LYS A 147 3.58 10.98 -5.77
CA LYS A 147 3.95 10.88 -4.35
C LYS A 147 4.26 9.45 -3.98
N ARG A 148 5.45 9.21 -3.44
CA ARG A 148 5.85 7.89 -2.92
C ARG A 148 6.95 8.01 -1.86
N LYS A 149 7.28 6.88 -1.25
CA LYS A 149 8.43 6.77 -0.35
C LYS A 149 9.73 7.12 -1.06
N VAL A 150 10.56 7.91 -0.39
CA VAL A 150 11.95 8.12 -0.78
C VAL A 150 12.76 6.86 -0.47
N SER A 151 13.58 6.43 -1.41
CA SER A 151 14.42 5.24 -1.26
C SER A 151 15.66 5.60 -0.43
N ALA A 152 15.65 5.27 0.87
CA ALA A 152 16.75 5.57 1.77
C ALA A 152 17.24 4.33 2.51
N SER A 153 16.39 3.69 3.30
CA SER A 153 16.78 2.53 4.09
C SER A 153 15.91 1.32 3.79
N ARG A 154 16.49 0.13 3.92
CA ARG A 154 15.76 -1.13 3.77
C ARG A 154 14.58 -1.23 4.72
N GLN A 155 14.74 -0.80 5.96
CA GLN A 155 13.68 -0.80 6.97
C GLN A 155 12.50 0.09 6.57
N TRP A 156 12.78 1.24 6.00
CA TRP A 156 11.76 2.16 5.54
C TRP A 156 11.00 1.61 4.32
N LEU A 157 11.71 1.00 3.37
CA LEU A 157 11.12 0.46 2.14
C LEU A 157 10.33 -0.82 2.39
N LEU A 158 10.65 -1.57 3.46
CA LEU A 158 9.92 -2.78 3.80
C LEU A 158 8.43 -2.45 4.04
N GLY A 159 7.55 -3.20 3.39
CA GLY A 159 6.11 -3.05 3.59
C GLY A 159 5.70 -3.39 5.03
N ALA A 160 4.72 -2.66 5.59
CA ALA A 160 4.27 -2.85 6.97
C ALA A 160 3.82 -4.29 7.29
N ARG A 161 3.28 -5.02 6.31
CA ARG A 161 2.91 -6.45 6.44
C ARG A 161 4.09 -7.42 6.48
N ARG A 162 5.31 -6.94 6.23
CA ARG A 162 6.55 -7.75 6.19
C ARG A 162 7.51 -7.40 7.32
N THR A 163 7.14 -6.53 8.23
CA THR A 163 7.91 -6.25 9.44
C THR A 163 7.73 -7.41 10.42
N ARG A 164 8.79 -7.71 11.20
CA ARG A 164 8.73 -8.75 12.24
C ARG A 164 7.92 -8.32 13.45
N PHE A 165 7.90 -7.03 13.72
CA PHE A 165 7.17 -6.41 14.82
C PHE A 165 6.01 -5.58 14.27
N ILE A 166 5.05 -5.28 15.12
CA ILE A 166 3.87 -4.45 14.78
C ILE A 166 4.33 -3.10 14.25
N ASP A 167 5.32 -2.49 14.89
CA ASP A 167 5.90 -1.22 14.50
C ASP A 167 7.37 -1.35 14.04
N ARG A 168 7.83 -0.34 13.33
CA ARG A 168 9.23 -0.19 12.96
C ARG A 168 10.04 0.24 14.17
N PRO A 169 11.37 -0.02 14.17
CA PRO A 169 12.23 0.46 15.25
C PRO A 169 12.21 1.99 15.31
N MET A 170 12.35 2.54 16.51
CA MET A 170 12.34 3.98 16.78
C MET A 170 13.32 4.76 15.89
N SER A 171 14.50 4.20 15.61
CA SER A 171 15.48 4.79 14.70
C SER A 171 14.92 5.07 13.31
N ASN A 172 13.95 4.28 12.84
CA ASN A 172 13.32 4.53 11.55
C ASN A 172 12.52 5.84 11.55
N ASP A 173 11.89 6.22 12.64
CA ASP A 173 11.11 7.45 12.72
C ASP A 173 11.98 8.70 12.68
N PHE A 174 13.20 8.62 13.18
CA PHE A 174 14.18 9.70 13.08
C PHE A 174 14.80 9.82 11.70
N PHE A 175 15.22 8.71 11.11
CA PHE A 175 16.07 8.70 9.91
C PHE A 175 15.31 8.44 8.61
N ARG A 176 14.00 8.14 8.65
CA ARG A 176 13.22 7.98 7.43
C ARG A 176 13.03 9.32 6.72
N PRO A 177 13.32 9.41 5.42
CA PRO A 177 13.05 10.62 4.65
C PRO A 177 11.57 10.82 4.33
N ASP A 178 10.74 9.84 4.70
CA ASP A 178 9.30 9.78 4.46
C ASP A 178 8.92 9.79 2.97
N ARG A 179 7.80 10.39 2.63
CA ARG A 179 7.28 10.51 1.28
C ARG A 179 7.53 11.90 0.74
N THR A 180 7.74 11.96 -0.57
CA THR A 180 7.82 13.24 -1.28
C THR A 180 7.09 13.15 -2.60
N ILE A 181 6.72 14.31 -3.13
CA ILE A 181 6.26 14.46 -4.51
C ILE A 181 7.49 14.71 -5.38
N GLY A 182 7.60 13.97 -6.48
CA GLY A 182 8.76 14.08 -7.34
C GLY A 182 8.70 13.20 -8.58
N ILE A 183 9.86 13.10 -9.21
CA ILE A 183 10.11 12.26 -10.39
C ILE A 183 11.24 11.30 -10.05
N TRP A 184 11.11 10.05 -10.46
CA TRP A 184 12.09 8.99 -10.25
C TRP A 184 12.43 8.33 -11.57
N GLY A 185 13.72 8.26 -11.88
CA GLY A 185 14.27 7.40 -12.92
C GLY A 185 14.80 6.12 -12.28
N GLN A 186 14.26 4.96 -12.66
CA GLN A 186 14.60 3.67 -12.09
C GLN A 186 15.03 2.70 -13.17
N GLY A 187 16.02 1.87 -12.89
CA GLY A 187 16.42 0.88 -13.86
C GLY A 187 17.30 -0.21 -13.31
N LYS A 188 17.73 -1.07 -14.25
CA LYS A 188 18.62 -2.21 -14.00
C LYS A 188 19.97 -1.96 -14.66
N THR A 189 21.04 -2.29 -13.95
CA THR A 189 22.40 -2.31 -14.45
C THR A 189 22.93 -3.73 -14.35
N GLY A 190 23.19 -4.36 -15.48
CA GLY A 190 23.56 -5.78 -15.51
C GLY A 190 22.42 -6.69 -15.00
N GLU A 191 22.78 -7.85 -14.45
CA GLU A 191 21.83 -8.85 -13.98
C GLU A 191 21.31 -8.54 -12.56
N ASN A 192 22.17 -8.02 -11.68
CA ASN A 192 21.90 -7.86 -10.25
C ASN A 192 21.89 -6.40 -9.77
N GLY A 193 22.29 -5.44 -10.61
CA GLY A 193 22.35 -4.03 -10.25
C GLY A 193 21.02 -3.31 -10.47
N HIS A 194 20.67 -2.44 -9.52
CA HIS A 194 19.53 -1.53 -9.63
C HIS A 194 19.98 -0.11 -9.31
N TYR A 195 19.48 0.85 -10.05
CA TYR A 195 19.70 2.26 -9.75
C TYR A 195 18.38 3.01 -9.65
N GLU A 196 18.39 4.04 -8.84
CA GLU A 196 17.29 5.00 -8.73
C GLU A 196 17.86 6.41 -8.58
N LEU A 197 17.38 7.31 -9.42
CA LEU A 197 17.62 8.75 -9.34
C LEU A 197 16.30 9.43 -8.99
N MET A 198 16.33 10.43 -8.14
CA MET A 198 15.15 11.14 -7.68
C MET A 198 15.36 12.65 -7.74
N LEU A 199 14.35 13.34 -8.25
CA LEU A 199 14.18 14.78 -8.13
C LEU A 199 12.82 15.03 -7.45
N GLY A 200 12.80 15.66 -6.30
CA GLY A 200 11.57 15.86 -5.51
C GLY A 200 11.65 17.05 -4.57
N ASN A 201 10.55 17.31 -3.85
CA ASN A 201 10.40 18.49 -2.99
C ASN A 201 11.29 18.50 -1.73
N GLY A 202 12.03 17.40 -1.46
CA GLY A 202 12.95 17.31 -0.34
C GLY A 202 12.47 16.44 0.80
N TYR A 203 13.15 16.58 1.94
CA TYR A 203 12.96 15.74 3.12
C TYR A 203 11.62 16.01 3.80
N ARG A 204 10.84 14.93 4.03
CA ARG A 204 9.51 14.97 4.66
C ARG A 204 8.51 15.94 4.02
N THR A 205 8.67 16.24 2.76
CA THR A 205 7.80 17.13 1.99
C THR A 205 6.81 16.32 1.17
N SER A 206 5.65 16.05 1.71
CA SER A 206 4.57 15.36 1.00
C SER A 206 3.61 16.33 0.28
N ASN A 207 3.72 17.62 0.57
CA ASN A 207 2.93 18.71 0.00
C ASN A 207 3.86 19.72 -0.71
N LEU A 208 3.28 20.67 -1.43
CA LEU A 208 4.05 21.78 -1.97
C LEU A 208 4.69 22.57 -0.83
N PRO A 209 5.98 22.93 -0.92
CA PRO A 209 6.60 23.79 0.07
C PRO A 209 5.86 25.11 0.12
N ASN A 210 5.57 25.59 1.31
CA ASN A 210 5.11 26.96 1.49
C ASN A 210 6.23 27.90 1.03
N ARG A 211 5.93 28.73 0.05
CA ARG A 211 6.81 29.80 -0.41
C ARG A 211 6.61 31.04 0.44
#